data_e8489295e9dbd68649aa9fe8c2ad0081
#
_entry.id   e8489295e9dbd68649aa9fe8c2ad0081
#
_cell.length_a   1.000
_cell.length_b   1.000
_cell.length_c   1.000
_cell.angle_alpha   90.00
_cell.angle_beta   90.00
_cell.angle_gamma   90.00
#
_symmetry.space_group_name_H-M   'P 1'
#
loop_
_entity.id
_entity.type
_entity.pdbx_description
1 polymer ?
#
loop_
_entity_poly.entity_id
_entity_poly.type
_entity_poly.pdbx_seq_one_letter_code
_entity_poly.pdbx_strand_id
1 'polypeptide(L)'
;DAVAKDPKDRIQQVSVGDITKDTAQGSRKHKVTVTYTVNGVKQSSTLTLEPSGKRFLIFDSWKITTPMIEKRDLAIPSLLDSIVVNGVTVKLAGYEAGGSSGTSYSLPSYPGMLRISAPKSPYWESETVSSGETAGATAILELTATQKLKQAVLDLVRQKVKACVASSALSKEGCDFSNGSFESYSTSSTAYTDITRTV
;
A
#
# COMPACT_ATOMS: atom_id res chain seq x y z
N ASP A 1 9.49 3.58 14.26
CA ASP A 1 10.24 2.77 13.26
C ASP A 1 9.68 1.36 13.21
N ALA A 2 9.27 0.92 12.03
CA ALA A 2 8.76 -0.43 11.79
C ALA A 2 9.91 -1.42 11.56
N VAL A 3 10.65 -1.72 12.61
CA VAL A 3 11.77 -2.67 12.55
C VAL A 3 11.24 -4.10 12.51
N ALA A 4 11.82 -4.94 11.65
CA ALA A 4 11.50 -6.37 11.60
C ALA A 4 11.76 -7.04 12.97
N LYS A 5 10.75 -7.72 13.49
CA LYS A 5 10.84 -8.42 14.80
C LYS A 5 11.62 -9.72 14.69
N ASP A 6 11.40 -10.47 13.60
CA ASP A 6 12.13 -11.71 13.36
C ASP A 6 13.58 -11.40 12.92
N PRO A 7 14.59 -11.98 13.55
CA PRO A 7 15.98 -11.82 13.13
C PRO A 7 16.24 -12.19 11.67
N LYS A 8 15.51 -13.16 11.11
CA LYS A 8 15.62 -13.55 9.69
C LYS A 8 15.23 -12.43 8.73
N ASP A 9 14.29 -11.59 9.13
CA ASP A 9 13.79 -10.48 8.34
C ASP A 9 14.75 -9.28 8.33
N ARG A 10 15.81 -9.32 9.14
CA ARG A 10 16.85 -8.28 9.22
C ARG A 10 18.02 -8.59 8.29
N ILE A 11 18.84 -7.57 8.06
CA ILE A 11 20.12 -7.72 7.39
C ILE A 11 21.00 -8.69 8.17
N GLN A 12 21.60 -9.64 7.46
CA GLN A 12 22.56 -10.61 7.98
C GLN A 12 23.81 -10.67 7.10
N GLN A 13 24.88 -11.28 7.59
CA GLN A 13 26.11 -11.56 6.83
C GLN A 13 26.65 -10.33 6.09
N VAL A 14 26.76 -9.21 6.78
CA VAL A 14 27.28 -7.97 6.20
C VAL A 14 28.76 -8.11 5.86
N SER A 15 29.11 -7.82 4.61
CA SER A 15 30.49 -7.74 4.13
C SER A 15 30.73 -6.41 3.44
N VAL A 16 31.85 -5.79 3.77
CA VAL A 16 32.28 -4.53 3.17
C VAL A 16 33.27 -4.85 2.06
N GLY A 17 32.95 -4.38 0.86
CA GLY A 17 33.81 -4.54 -0.32
C GLY A 17 34.83 -3.39 -0.45
N ASP A 18 35.37 -3.23 -1.65
CA ASP A 18 36.41 -2.24 -1.92
C ASP A 18 35.88 -0.80 -1.74
N ILE A 19 36.76 0.02 -1.16
CA ILE A 19 36.53 1.45 -1.01
C ILE A 19 37.18 2.17 -2.16
N THR A 20 36.39 2.82 -3.00
CA THR A 20 36.87 3.58 -4.16
C THR A 20 36.70 5.09 -3.91
N LYS A 21 37.72 5.88 -4.28
CA LYS A 21 37.62 7.33 -4.23
C LYS A 21 36.68 7.81 -5.33
N ASP A 22 35.84 8.77 -5.02
CA ASP A 22 35.01 9.43 -6.02
C ASP A 22 35.92 10.21 -7.00
N THR A 23 35.69 10.00 -8.30
CA THR A 23 36.51 10.58 -9.38
C THR A 23 36.15 12.03 -9.70
N ALA A 24 35.11 12.58 -9.12
CA ALA A 24 34.74 13.98 -9.32
C ALA A 24 35.87 14.92 -8.81
N GLN A 25 36.25 15.91 -9.63
CA GLN A 25 37.31 16.83 -9.30
C GLN A 25 37.03 17.57 -7.97
N GLY A 26 38.00 17.50 -7.05
CA GLY A 26 37.87 18.09 -5.72
C GLY A 26 37.04 17.27 -4.72
N SER A 27 36.49 16.13 -5.12
CA SER A 27 35.74 15.26 -4.23
C SER A 27 36.63 14.60 -3.17
N ARG A 28 36.19 14.71 -1.91
CA ARG A 28 36.75 13.96 -0.77
C ARG A 28 35.92 12.76 -0.39
N LYS A 29 34.92 12.42 -1.22
CA LYS A 29 34.00 11.33 -1.00
C LYS A 29 34.61 10.00 -1.42
N HIS A 30 34.20 8.96 -0.74
CA HIS A 30 34.52 7.58 -1.11
C HIS A 30 33.22 6.79 -1.26
N LYS A 31 33.23 5.83 -2.18
CA LYS A 31 32.15 4.88 -2.36
C LYS A 31 32.58 3.52 -1.84
N VAL A 32 31.69 2.85 -1.15
CA VAL A 32 31.91 1.49 -0.67
C VAL A 32 30.72 0.62 -1.02
N THR A 33 30.97 -0.53 -1.61
CA THR A 33 29.93 -1.53 -1.85
C THR A 33 29.79 -2.41 -0.61
N VAL A 34 28.59 -2.48 -0.06
CA VAL A 34 28.27 -3.36 1.05
C VAL A 34 27.36 -4.46 0.53
N THR A 35 27.76 -5.72 0.78
CA THR A 35 26.92 -6.89 0.50
C THR A 35 26.35 -7.42 1.79
N TYR A 36 25.11 -7.90 1.74
CA TYR A 36 24.37 -8.44 2.88
C TYR A 36 23.36 -9.47 2.42
N THR A 37 22.82 -10.25 3.35
CA THR A 37 21.70 -11.15 3.06
C THR A 37 20.44 -10.70 3.78
N VAL A 38 19.31 -10.86 3.13
CA VAL A 38 17.96 -10.70 3.70
C VAL A 38 17.20 -11.97 3.41
N ASN A 39 16.73 -12.65 4.43
CA ASN A 39 16.06 -13.96 4.31
C ASN A 39 16.84 -14.96 3.43
N GLY A 40 18.19 -14.99 3.58
CA GLY A 40 19.07 -15.86 2.79
C GLY A 40 19.39 -15.37 1.37
N VAL A 41 18.73 -14.32 0.87
CA VAL A 41 18.99 -13.75 -0.45
C VAL A 41 20.07 -12.68 -0.36
N LYS A 42 21.15 -12.83 -1.18
CA LYS A 42 22.26 -11.89 -1.23
C LYS A 42 21.87 -10.63 -1.98
N GLN A 43 22.12 -9.50 -1.35
CA GLN A 43 21.88 -8.15 -1.89
C GLN A 43 23.12 -7.28 -1.76
N SER A 44 23.15 -6.13 -2.44
CA SER A 44 24.24 -5.16 -2.33
C SER A 44 23.73 -3.74 -2.40
N SER A 45 24.41 -2.84 -1.69
CA SER A 45 24.17 -1.39 -1.75
C SER A 45 25.49 -0.65 -1.81
N THR A 46 25.49 0.49 -2.51
CA THR A 46 26.66 1.39 -2.54
C THR A 46 26.42 2.56 -1.58
N LEU A 47 27.32 2.73 -0.63
CA LEU A 47 27.30 3.82 0.33
C LEU A 47 28.32 4.88 -0.05
N THR A 48 27.97 6.14 0.22
CA THR A 48 28.90 7.27 0.10
C THR A 48 29.41 7.65 1.48
N LEU A 49 30.72 7.74 1.59
CA LEU A 49 31.45 8.13 2.80
C LEU A 49 32.04 9.52 2.61
N GLU A 50 31.92 10.37 3.60
CA GLU A 50 32.57 11.68 3.66
C GLU A 50 33.41 11.81 4.91
N PRO A 51 34.58 12.50 4.85
CA PRO A 51 35.34 12.83 6.05
C PRO A 51 34.51 13.68 7.00
N SER A 52 34.46 13.30 8.26
CA SER A 52 33.69 14.03 9.30
C SER A 52 34.56 14.67 10.37
N GLY A 53 35.88 14.72 10.15
CA GLY A 53 36.85 15.26 11.08
C GLY A 53 38.00 14.30 11.34
N LYS A 54 38.82 14.60 12.34
CA LYS A 54 39.93 13.73 12.76
C LYS A 54 39.69 13.16 14.15
N ARG A 55 40.00 11.89 14.32
CA ARG A 55 40.02 11.21 15.62
C ARG A 55 41.47 11.11 16.06
N PHE A 56 41.77 11.48 17.28
CA PHE A 56 43.13 11.51 17.82
C PHE A 56 44.15 12.30 16.95
N LEU A 57 43.67 13.39 16.27
CA LEU A 57 44.47 14.28 15.43
C LEU A 57 45.09 13.63 14.16
N ILE A 58 45.12 12.33 14.07
CA ILE A 58 45.85 11.58 13.03
C ILE A 58 44.90 10.82 12.10
N PHE A 59 43.85 10.20 12.63
CA PHE A 59 42.94 9.34 11.86
C PHE A 59 41.73 10.12 11.37
N ASP A 60 41.41 10.00 10.08
CA ASP A 60 40.18 10.56 9.53
C ASP A 60 38.96 9.80 10.06
N SER A 61 37.98 10.52 10.57
CA SER A 61 36.66 10.00 10.86
C SER A 61 35.81 10.09 9.60
N TRP A 62 34.99 9.09 9.36
CA TRP A 62 34.13 8.99 8.20
C TRP A 62 32.66 8.89 8.62
N LYS A 63 31.78 9.53 7.90
CA LYS A 63 30.34 9.38 8.05
C LYS A 63 29.71 8.87 6.75
N ILE A 64 28.72 8.05 6.89
CA ILE A 64 27.87 7.63 5.76
C ILE A 64 26.90 8.79 5.48
N THR A 65 26.90 9.28 4.24
CA THR A 65 26.04 10.39 3.80
C THR A 65 24.89 9.95 2.92
N THR A 66 24.99 8.76 2.32
CA THR A 66 23.90 8.16 1.55
C THR A 66 23.21 7.12 2.41
N PRO A 67 21.96 7.33 2.83
CA PRO A 67 21.22 6.32 3.56
C PRO A 67 20.94 5.10 2.66
N MET A 68 20.96 3.90 3.25
CA MET A 68 20.52 2.67 2.60
C MET A 68 18.98 2.64 2.56
N ILE A 69 18.37 3.50 1.76
CA ILE A 69 16.91 3.53 1.59
C ILE A 69 16.57 2.94 0.24
N GLU A 70 15.70 1.97 0.24
CA GLU A 70 15.13 1.32 -0.92
C GLU A 70 13.65 1.70 -1.03
N LYS A 71 13.15 1.78 -2.26
CA LYS A 71 11.72 1.94 -2.50
C LYS A 71 11.07 0.58 -2.59
N ARG A 72 9.98 0.39 -1.86
CA ARG A 72 9.16 -0.81 -1.87
C ARG A 72 7.82 -0.49 -2.51
N ASP A 73 7.60 -1.08 -3.66
CA ASP A 73 6.34 -0.87 -4.40
C ASP A 73 5.27 -1.81 -3.88
N LEU A 74 4.10 -1.25 -3.62
CA LEU A 74 2.97 -1.92 -3.02
C LEU A 74 1.72 -1.67 -3.85
N ALA A 75 0.93 -2.71 -4.08
CA ALA A 75 -0.43 -2.59 -4.59
C ALA A 75 -1.40 -2.81 -3.42
N ILE A 76 -2.12 -1.76 -3.04
CA ILE A 76 -3.00 -1.72 -1.87
C ILE A 76 -4.41 -1.36 -2.32
N PRO A 77 -5.46 -2.06 -1.86
CA PRO A 77 -6.84 -1.69 -2.17
C PRO A 77 -7.16 -0.24 -1.80
N SER A 78 -7.82 0.48 -2.69
CA SER A 78 -8.12 1.92 -2.54
C SER A 78 -8.99 2.28 -1.33
N LEU A 79 -9.66 1.29 -0.75
CA LEU A 79 -10.48 1.49 0.45
C LEU A 79 -9.64 1.62 1.74
N LEU A 80 -8.33 1.30 1.69
CA LEU A 80 -7.43 1.43 2.83
C LEU A 80 -6.68 2.76 2.76
N ASP A 81 -6.72 3.52 3.85
CA ASP A 81 -5.92 4.72 4.08
C ASP A 81 -4.61 4.44 4.83
N SER A 82 -4.49 3.24 5.37
CA SER A 82 -3.35 2.81 6.18
C SER A 82 -3.14 1.30 6.07
N ILE A 83 -1.91 0.87 6.35
CA ILE A 83 -1.51 -0.54 6.42
C ILE A 83 -0.72 -0.78 7.71
N VAL A 84 -0.51 -2.04 8.04
CA VAL A 84 0.35 -2.44 9.16
C VAL A 84 1.64 -3.01 8.58
N VAL A 85 2.77 -2.36 8.86
CA VAL A 85 4.12 -2.77 8.45
C VAL A 85 4.91 -3.20 9.68
N ASN A 86 5.34 -4.45 9.73
CA ASN A 86 6.05 -5.04 10.88
C ASN A 86 5.36 -4.79 12.24
N GLY A 87 4.02 -4.74 12.23
CA GLY A 87 3.20 -4.48 13.41
C GLY A 87 3.00 -2.99 13.76
N VAL A 88 3.47 -2.06 12.92
CA VAL A 88 3.27 -0.61 13.09
C VAL A 88 2.32 -0.11 12.01
N THR A 89 1.30 0.66 12.40
CA THR A 89 0.38 1.28 11.46
C THR A 89 1.05 2.43 10.72
N VAL A 90 1.02 2.40 9.40
CA VAL A 90 1.56 3.40 8.48
C VAL A 90 0.44 3.97 7.64
N LYS A 91 0.25 5.29 7.65
CA LYS A 91 -0.67 5.98 6.75
C LYS A 91 -0.10 6.00 5.34
N LEU A 92 -0.95 5.80 4.35
CA LEU A 92 -0.55 5.73 2.93
C LEU A 92 -0.44 7.10 2.27
N ALA A 93 -1.08 8.11 2.83
CA ALA A 93 -1.03 9.48 2.31
C ALA A 93 0.41 10.00 2.17
N GLY A 94 0.76 10.46 0.98
CA GLY A 94 2.11 10.96 0.64
C GLY A 94 3.08 9.88 0.13
N TYR A 95 2.63 8.63 -0.03
CA TYR A 95 3.42 7.54 -0.59
C TYR A 95 2.86 7.03 -1.93
N GLU A 96 1.90 7.73 -2.51
CA GLU A 96 1.28 7.37 -3.78
C GLU A 96 2.35 7.33 -4.89
N ALA A 97 2.44 6.22 -5.57
CA ALA A 97 3.40 5.99 -6.67
C ALA A 97 2.78 6.36 -8.02
N GLY A 98 2.23 7.51 -8.17
CA GLY A 98 1.68 8.04 -9.43
C GLY A 98 1.05 7.01 -10.37
N GLY A 99 -0.22 7.21 -10.71
CA GLY A 99 -0.99 6.31 -11.59
C GLY A 99 -2.48 6.61 -11.46
N SER A 100 -3.25 6.37 -12.49
CA SER A 100 -4.68 6.69 -12.52
C SER A 100 -5.56 5.83 -11.60
N SER A 101 -5.03 4.77 -11.00
CA SER A 101 -5.82 3.81 -10.21
C SER A 101 -5.79 4.02 -8.69
N GLY A 102 -4.94 4.91 -8.16
CA GLY A 102 -4.86 5.21 -6.71
C GLY A 102 -4.55 4.01 -5.79
N THR A 103 -4.04 2.92 -6.35
CA THR A 103 -3.78 1.67 -5.62
C THR A 103 -2.30 1.33 -5.51
N SER A 104 -1.41 2.12 -6.12
CA SER A 104 0.04 1.91 -6.10
C SER A 104 0.72 2.87 -5.15
N TYR A 105 1.56 2.34 -4.29
CA TYR A 105 2.31 3.10 -3.29
C TYR A 105 3.78 2.71 -3.33
N SER A 106 4.67 3.65 -2.99
CA SER A 106 6.11 3.42 -2.92
C SER A 106 6.63 3.87 -1.56
N LEU A 107 6.89 2.91 -0.68
CA LEU A 107 7.36 3.17 0.68
C LEU A 107 8.89 3.18 0.74
N PRO A 108 9.52 4.24 1.27
CA PRO A 108 10.93 4.21 1.58
C PRO A 108 11.18 3.31 2.80
N SER A 109 12.11 2.40 2.69
CA SER A 109 12.48 1.50 3.79
C SER A 109 13.98 1.23 3.81
N TYR A 110 14.52 0.91 4.97
CA TYR A 110 15.82 0.29 5.05
C TYR A 110 15.76 -1.15 4.51
N PRO A 111 16.89 -1.70 4.03
CA PRO A 111 16.96 -3.09 3.63
C PRO A 111 16.48 -4.04 4.72
N GLY A 112 15.76 -5.06 4.32
CA GLY A 112 15.13 -6.03 5.21
C GLY A 112 13.77 -6.45 4.68
N MET A 113 13.18 -7.47 5.31
CA MET A 113 11.83 -7.92 4.99
C MET A 113 10.79 -7.01 5.64
N LEU A 114 9.83 -6.57 4.86
CA LEU A 114 8.63 -5.92 5.35
C LEU A 114 7.49 -6.94 5.37
N ARG A 115 6.86 -7.11 6.52
CA ARG A 115 5.62 -7.87 6.67
C ARG A 115 4.46 -6.91 6.69
N ILE A 116 3.60 -7.00 5.70
CA ILE A 116 2.54 -6.03 5.41
C ILE A 116 1.20 -6.72 5.54
N SER A 117 0.28 -6.13 6.28
CA SER A 117 -1.09 -6.59 6.40
C SER A 117 -2.06 -5.40 6.46
N ALA A 118 -3.34 -5.66 6.23
CA ALA A 118 -4.37 -4.65 6.47
C ALA A 118 -4.60 -4.43 7.98
N PRO A 119 -5.07 -3.26 8.38
CA PRO A 119 -5.58 -3.04 9.72
C PRO A 119 -6.72 -4.03 10.03
N LYS A 120 -6.80 -4.46 11.28
CA LYS A 120 -7.88 -5.37 11.72
C LYS A 120 -9.25 -4.75 11.48
N SER A 121 -10.15 -5.51 10.90
CA SER A 121 -11.54 -5.12 10.64
C SER A 121 -12.48 -6.31 10.84
N PRO A 122 -13.70 -6.09 11.28
CA PRO A 122 -14.72 -7.15 11.30
C PRO A 122 -15.30 -7.45 9.91
N TYR A 123 -14.99 -6.63 8.91
CA TYR A 123 -15.61 -6.69 7.57
C TYR A 123 -14.71 -7.33 6.52
N TRP A 124 -13.39 -7.35 6.75
CA TRP A 124 -12.43 -7.98 5.86
C TRP A 124 -11.33 -8.70 6.63
N GLU A 125 -10.72 -9.65 5.97
CA GLU A 125 -9.50 -10.34 6.37
C GLU A 125 -8.43 -10.11 5.31
N SER A 126 -7.17 -10.12 5.69
CA SER A 126 -6.04 -10.10 4.79
C SER A 126 -4.97 -11.06 5.28
N GLU A 127 -4.30 -11.71 4.36
CA GLU A 127 -3.05 -12.38 4.67
C GLU A 127 -1.91 -11.38 4.83
N THR A 128 -0.87 -11.79 5.55
CA THR A 128 0.36 -11.00 5.63
C THR A 128 1.21 -11.26 4.40
N VAL A 129 1.47 -10.23 3.62
CA VAL A 129 2.39 -10.30 2.49
C VAL A 129 3.78 -9.83 2.87
N SER A 130 4.79 -10.37 2.21
CA SER A 130 6.20 -10.03 2.45
C SER A 130 6.76 -9.25 1.25
N SER A 131 7.59 -8.25 1.53
CA SER A 131 8.35 -7.49 0.54
C SER A 131 9.79 -7.36 1.00
N GLY A 132 10.75 -7.49 0.09
CA GLY A 132 12.17 -7.30 0.38
C GLY A 132 13.08 -8.44 -0.02
N GLU A 133 12.56 -9.58 -0.48
CA GLU A 133 13.39 -10.68 -1.01
C GLU A 133 13.97 -10.33 -2.38
N THR A 134 13.17 -9.71 -3.23
CA THR A 134 13.59 -9.36 -4.61
C THR A 134 13.46 -7.85 -4.79
N ALA A 135 14.54 -7.23 -5.27
CA ALA A 135 14.53 -5.81 -5.62
C ALA A 135 13.51 -5.54 -6.74
N GLY A 136 12.67 -4.51 -6.58
CA GLY A 136 11.67 -4.11 -7.56
C GLY A 136 10.41 -4.97 -7.63
N ALA A 137 10.28 -6.00 -6.79
CA ALA A 137 9.04 -6.77 -6.72
C ALA A 137 7.95 -5.96 -6.01
N THR A 138 6.75 -5.92 -6.62
CA THR A 138 5.57 -5.30 -6.02
C THR A 138 4.89 -6.29 -5.08
N ALA A 139 4.68 -5.90 -3.82
CA ALA A 139 3.87 -6.68 -2.90
C ALA A 139 2.39 -6.30 -3.06
N ILE A 140 1.54 -7.30 -3.27
CA ILE A 140 0.11 -7.12 -3.50
C ILE A 140 -0.64 -7.52 -2.23
N LEU A 141 -1.36 -6.58 -1.63
CA LEU A 141 -2.22 -6.83 -0.47
C LEU A 141 -3.66 -7.03 -0.95
N GLU A 142 -4.21 -8.19 -0.65
CA GLU A 142 -5.59 -8.53 -0.97
C GLU A 142 -6.48 -8.54 0.27
N LEU A 143 -7.75 -8.20 0.07
CA LEU A 143 -8.77 -8.25 1.11
C LEU A 143 -9.85 -9.26 0.76
N THR A 144 -10.19 -10.10 1.72
CA THR A 144 -11.30 -11.04 1.60
C THR A 144 -12.46 -10.60 2.46
N ALA A 145 -13.66 -10.50 1.86
CA ALA A 145 -14.87 -10.11 2.56
C ALA A 145 -15.30 -11.17 3.58
N THR A 146 -15.50 -10.76 4.83
CA THR A 146 -16.05 -11.65 5.88
C THR A 146 -17.53 -11.90 5.69
N GLN A 147 -18.07 -12.92 6.38
CA GLN A 147 -19.51 -13.16 6.42
C GLN A 147 -20.28 -11.98 7.02
N LYS A 148 -19.65 -11.25 7.96
CA LYS A 148 -20.25 -10.05 8.56
C LYS A 148 -20.45 -8.94 7.52
N LEU A 149 -19.48 -8.73 6.61
CA LEU A 149 -19.65 -7.76 5.53
C LEU A 149 -20.78 -8.22 4.58
N LYS A 150 -20.76 -9.48 4.17
CA LYS A 150 -21.78 -10.04 3.27
C LYS A 150 -23.18 -9.86 3.86
N GLN A 151 -23.36 -10.17 5.13
CA GLN A 151 -24.64 -10.02 5.82
C GLN A 151 -25.05 -8.54 5.90
N ALA A 152 -24.15 -7.65 6.29
CA ALA A 152 -24.44 -6.21 6.36
C ALA A 152 -24.88 -5.63 5.01
N VAL A 153 -24.21 -6.04 3.91
CA VAL A 153 -24.61 -5.64 2.56
C VAL A 153 -25.98 -6.16 2.20
N LEU A 154 -26.26 -7.44 2.47
CA LEU A 154 -27.58 -8.05 2.20
C LEU A 154 -28.70 -7.34 2.99
N ASP A 155 -28.46 -6.98 4.24
CA ASP A 155 -29.46 -6.29 5.07
C ASP A 155 -29.73 -4.88 4.55
N LEU A 156 -28.68 -4.13 4.13
CA LEU A 156 -28.83 -2.83 3.48
C LEU A 156 -29.62 -2.93 2.18
N VAL A 157 -29.31 -3.91 1.33
CA VAL A 157 -30.03 -4.14 0.07
C VAL A 157 -31.49 -4.46 0.34
N ARG A 158 -31.79 -5.38 1.28
CA ARG A 158 -33.16 -5.72 1.67
C ARG A 158 -33.93 -4.51 2.19
N GLN A 159 -33.30 -3.70 3.04
CA GLN A 159 -33.89 -2.45 3.54
C GLN A 159 -34.22 -1.49 2.41
N LYS A 160 -33.28 -1.29 1.45
CA LYS A 160 -33.49 -0.43 0.30
C LYS A 160 -34.62 -0.93 -0.59
N VAL A 161 -34.59 -2.23 -0.91
CA VAL A 161 -35.67 -2.86 -1.71
C VAL A 161 -37.03 -2.69 -1.06
N LYS A 162 -37.15 -2.95 0.24
CA LYS A 162 -38.41 -2.72 0.98
C LYS A 162 -38.90 -1.28 0.88
N ALA A 163 -37.98 -0.30 1.04
CA ALA A 163 -38.31 1.12 0.93
C ALA A 163 -38.75 1.52 -0.50
N CYS A 164 -38.19 0.88 -1.51
CA CYS A 164 -38.54 1.10 -2.92
C CYS A 164 -39.92 0.47 -3.24
N VAL A 165 -40.16 -0.76 -2.79
CA VAL A 165 -41.44 -1.47 -3.01
C VAL A 165 -42.59 -0.75 -2.32
N ALA A 166 -42.36 -0.22 -1.11
CA ALA A 166 -43.39 0.53 -0.36
C ALA A 166 -43.74 1.91 -0.96
N SER A 167 -42.99 2.37 -1.98
CA SER A 167 -43.23 3.65 -2.63
C SER A 167 -44.27 3.50 -3.76
N SER A 168 -45.35 4.27 -3.71
CA SER A 168 -46.32 4.40 -4.80
C SER A 168 -45.91 5.41 -5.87
N ALA A 169 -44.80 6.13 -5.68
CA ALA A 169 -44.28 7.10 -6.68
C ALA A 169 -43.71 6.39 -7.91
N LEU A 170 -43.98 6.94 -9.09
CA LEU A 170 -43.48 6.40 -10.37
C LEU A 170 -41.95 6.34 -10.41
N SER A 171 -41.30 7.38 -9.88
CA SER A 171 -39.86 7.48 -9.72
C SER A 171 -39.54 7.87 -8.30
N LYS A 172 -38.55 7.20 -7.69
CA LYS A 172 -38.01 7.53 -6.38
C LYS A 172 -36.51 7.44 -6.45
N GLU A 173 -35.83 8.48 -6.01
CA GLU A 173 -34.37 8.54 -6.02
C GLU A 173 -33.73 7.29 -5.41
N GLY A 174 -32.82 6.67 -6.15
CA GLY A 174 -32.11 5.46 -5.76
C GLY A 174 -32.97 4.19 -5.76
N CYS A 175 -34.13 4.20 -6.43
CA CYS A 175 -35.00 3.03 -6.61
C CYS A 175 -35.13 2.59 -8.07
N ASP A 176 -34.32 3.13 -8.98
CA ASP A 176 -34.33 2.74 -10.38
C ASP A 176 -33.62 1.40 -10.54
N PHE A 177 -34.43 0.35 -10.64
CA PHE A 177 -33.95 -1.01 -10.99
C PHE A 177 -33.97 -1.25 -12.50
N SER A 178 -34.35 -0.27 -13.32
CA SER A 178 -34.42 -0.42 -14.73
C SER A 178 -33.13 0.06 -15.39
N ASN A 179 -32.39 -0.85 -16.02
CA ASN A 179 -31.44 -0.51 -17.06
C ASN A 179 -32.15 -0.14 -18.38
N GLY A 180 -33.45 0.06 -18.36
CA GLY A 180 -34.27 0.44 -19.50
C GLY A 180 -34.79 1.87 -19.32
N SER A 181 -34.44 2.74 -20.25
CA SER A 181 -35.18 3.99 -20.46
C SER A 181 -36.66 3.67 -20.67
N PHE A 182 -37.51 4.09 -19.74
CA PHE A 182 -38.93 4.21 -20.05
C PHE A 182 -39.06 5.33 -21.06
N GLU A 183 -38.96 5.01 -22.33
CA GLU A 183 -39.43 5.94 -23.38
C GLU A 183 -40.94 6.00 -23.27
N SER A 184 -41.44 7.04 -22.61
CA SER A 184 -42.86 7.33 -22.63
C SER A 184 -43.23 7.88 -23.99
N TYR A 185 -43.72 7.02 -24.87
CA TYR A 185 -44.44 7.43 -26.05
C TYR A 185 -45.87 7.83 -25.69
N SER A 186 -46.05 8.85 -24.88
CA SER A 186 -47.37 9.39 -24.59
C SER A 186 -47.34 10.89 -24.73
N THR A 187 -48.05 11.39 -25.76
CA THR A 187 -48.35 12.78 -25.93
C THR A 187 -49.52 13.25 -25.07
N SER A 188 -50.02 12.43 -24.16
CA SER A 188 -51.07 12.76 -23.17
C SER A 188 -50.49 12.78 -21.78
N SER A 189 -50.72 13.86 -21.03
CA SER A 189 -50.35 14.03 -19.63
C SER A 189 -51.25 13.18 -18.71
N THR A 190 -51.11 11.87 -18.80
CA THR A 190 -51.81 10.95 -17.84
C THR A 190 -50.90 10.79 -16.62
N ALA A 191 -51.35 11.35 -15.49
CA ALA A 191 -50.67 11.07 -14.21
C ALA A 191 -51.01 9.63 -13.82
N TYR A 192 -49.97 8.76 -13.74
CA TYR A 192 -50.12 7.42 -13.18
C TYR A 192 -50.05 7.51 -11.66
N THR A 193 -51.15 7.19 -10.99
CA THR A 193 -51.27 7.04 -9.56
C THR A 193 -51.44 5.56 -9.26
N ASP A 194 -51.01 5.11 -8.06
CA ASP A 194 -51.19 3.74 -7.55
C ASP A 194 -50.38 2.64 -8.30
N ILE A 195 -49.09 2.87 -8.43
CA ILE A 195 -48.20 1.87 -9.00
C ILE A 195 -47.89 0.80 -7.96
N THR A 196 -48.29 -0.44 -8.24
CA THR A 196 -47.92 -1.62 -7.43
C THR A 196 -46.64 -2.20 -8.00
N ARG A 197 -45.60 -2.28 -7.16
CA ARG A 197 -44.33 -2.96 -7.49
C ARG A 197 -44.31 -4.34 -6.85
N THR A 198 -44.07 -5.35 -7.67
CA THR A 198 -43.84 -6.74 -7.20
C THR A 198 -42.38 -7.09 -7.45
N VAL A 199 -41.79 -7.84 -6.51
CA VAL A 199 -40.41 -8.37 -6.57
C VAL A 199 -40.52 -9.86 -6.80
#